data_7625ff7d00ed259ba01ab7d1b9d5f75e
#
_entry.id   7625ff7d00ed259ba01ab7d1b9d5f75e
#
_cell.length_a   1.000
_cell.length_b   1.000
_cell.length_c   1.000
_cell.angle_alpha   90.00
_cell.angle_beta   90.00
_cell.angle_gamma   90.00
#
_symmetry.space_group_name_H-M   'P 1'
#
loop_
_entity.id
_entity.type
_entity.pdbx_description
1 polymer ?
#
loop_
_entity_poly.entity_id
_entity_poly.type
_entity_poly.pdbx_seq_one_letter_code
_entity_poly.pdbx_strand_id
1 'polypeptide(L)'
;MPPPPPCCIIKKTLKRRCFRLRFLHLSDLHLGKRVCEFSMLDDQRYILEQILSLLDSTPVDGVLLAGDLYDKPVPPAEAVRLLDWFLTQLAERRLPVFAISGNHDSADRIAFGSALLQNSRV
;
A
#
# COMPACT_ATOMS: atom_id res chain seq x y z
N MET A 1 21.24 -33.65 -40.92
CA MET A 1 20.29 -33.50 -39.82
C MET A 1 19.84 -32.05 -39.73
N PRO A 2 18.55 -31.79 -39.77
CA PRO A 2 18.08 -30.44 -39.61
C PRO A 2 18.41 -29.95 -38.18
N PRO A 3 18.72 -28.66 -37.98
CA PRO A 3 18.98 -28.12 -36.65
C PRO A 3 17.76 -28.29 -35.75
N PRO A 4 17.91 -28.45 -34.44
CA PRO A 4 16.78 -28.57 -33.53
C PRO A 4 15.91 -27.33 -33.59
N PRO A 5 14.60 -27.47 -33.43
CA PRO A 5 13.69 -26.34 -33.55
C PRO A 5 14.04 -25.23 -32.54
N PRO A 6 13.83 -23.96 -32.92
CA PRO A 6 14.25 -22.82 -32.12
C PRO A 6 13.64 -22.75 -30.70
N CYS A 7 12.58 -23.50 -30.46
CA CYS A 7 11.98 -23.63 -29.13
C CYS A 7 12.90 -24.30 -28.08
N CYS A 8 13.88 -25.12 -28.52
CA CYS A 8 14.84 -25.72 -27.59
C CYS A 8 15.90 -24.71 -27.13
N ILE A 9 16.20 -23.72 -27.94
CA ILE A 9 17.16 -22.65 -27.59
C ILE A 9 16.54 -21.68 -26.57
N ILE A 10 15.25 -21.38 -26.73
CA ILE A 10 14.50 -20.49 -25.82
C ILE A 10 14.39 -21.11 -24.42
N LYS A 11 14.24 -22.43 -24.32
CA LYS A 11 14.20 -23.15 -23.02
C LYS A 11 15.51 -23.08 -22.23
N LYS A 12 16.65 -22.93 -22.89
CA LYS A 12 17.94 -22.82 -22.21
C LYS A 12 18.26 -21.41 -21.71
N THR A 13 17.65 -20.40 -22.31
CA THR A 13 17.92 -19.00 -21.95
C THR A 13 16.96 -18.46 -20.91
N LEU A 14 15.79 -19.08 -20.74
CA LEU A 14 14.87 -18.81 -19.67
C LEU A 14 15.24 -19.66 -18.44
N LYS A 15 16.35 -19.32 -17.79
CA LYS A 15 16.41 -19.50 -16.35
C LYS A 15 15.25 -18.67 -15.82
N ARG A 16 14.13 -19.31 -15.50
CA ARG A 16 13.03 -18.69 -14.74
C ARG A 16 13.66 -18.18 -13.45
N ARG A 17 14.13 -16.93 -13.45
CA ARG A 17 14.30 -16.21 -12.20
C ARG A 17 12.90 -16.14 -11.64
N CYS A 18 12.61 -16.98 -10.69
CA CYS A 18 11.39 -16.92 -9.91
C CYS A 18 11.50 -15.60 -9.13
N PHE A 19 11.00 -14.51 -9.72
CA PHE A 19 10.87 -13.25 -9.02
C PHE A 19 9.80 -13.48 -7.96
N ARG A 20 10.22 -13.67 -6.74
CA ARG A 20 9.32 -13.66 -5.59
C ARG A 20 9.05 -12.21 -5.26
N LEU A 21 7.93 -11.70 -5.73
CA LEU A 21 7.42 -10.41 -5.29
C LEU A 21 6.84 -10.56 -3.88
N ARG A 22 7.16 -9.60 -3.02
CA ARG A 22 6.61 -9.50 -1.68
C ARG A 22 5.81 -8.21 -1.58
N PHE A 23 4.56 -8.31 -1.16
CA PHE A 23 3.73 -7.16 -0.90
C PHE A 23 3.30 -7.14 0.55
N LEU A 24 3.30 -5.95 1.15
CA LEU A 24 2.56 -5.71 2.36
C LEU A 24 1.10 -5.43 1.96
N HIS A 25 0.18 -6.20 2.47
CA HIS A 25 -1.25 -6.02 2.23
C HIS A 25 -1.92 -5.54 3.52
N LEU A 26 -2.51 -4.37 3.47
CA LEU A 26 -3.29 -3.78 4.56
C LEU A 26 -4.70 -3.51 4.06
N SER A 27 -5.68 -3.75 4.91
CA SER A 27 -7.08 -3.42 4.66
C SER A 27 -7.77 -3.01 5.96
N ASP A 28 -8.93 -2.38 5.84
CA ASP A 28 -9.80 -2.06 6.98
C ASP A 28 -9.09 -1.25 8.07
N LEU A 29 -8.32 -0.24 7.67
CA LEU A 29 -7.61 0.64 8.60
C LEU A 29 -8.58 1.47 9.45
N HIS A 30 -9.73 1.85 8.88
CA HIS A 30 -10.78 2.62 9.55
C HIS A 30 -10.22 3.83 10.34
N LEU A 31 -9.33 4.60 9.69
CA LEU A 31 -8.70 5.75 10.33
C LEU A 31 -9.76 6.77 10.78
N GLY A 32 -9.62 7.24 12.01
CA GLY A 32 -10.58 8.13 12.64
C GLY A 32 -11.71 7.40 13.36
N LYS A 33 -11.65 6.07 13.50
CA LYS A 33 -12.62 5.30 14.26
C LYS A 33 -12.67 5.77 15.72
N ARG A 34 -13.89 5.80 16.26
CA ARG A 34 -14.15 6.06 17.68
C ARG A 34 -14.86 4.86 18.29
N VAL A 35 -14.47 4.52 19.49
CA VAL A 35 -15.10 3.46 20.29
C VAL A 35 -15.56 4.07 21.61
N CYS A 36 -16.86 4.06 21.88
CA CYS A 36 -17.45 4.65 23.09
C CYS A 36 -16.96 6.09 23.32
N GLU A 37 -16.99 6.93 22.29
CA GLU A 37 -16.52 8.32 22.27
C GLU A 37 -15.00 8.52 22.37
N PHE A 38 -14.22 7.48 22.60
CA PHE A 38 -12.76 7.53 22.57
C PHE A 38 -12.24 7.48 21.13
N SER A 39 -11.35 8.39 20.80
CA SER A 39 -10.63 8.36 19.53
C SER A 39 -9.58 7.25 19.53
N MET A 40 -9.54 6.48 18.45
CA MET A 40 -8.55 5.41 18.25
C MET A 40 -7.31 5.89 17.47
N LEU A 41 -7.23 7.18 17.15
CA LEU A 41 -6.16 7.71 16.28
C LEU A 41 -4.74 7.47 16.83
N ASP A 42 -4.55 7.61 18.14
CA ASP A 42 -3.23 7.38 18.75
C ASP A 42 -2.81 5.92 18.63
N ASP A 43 -3.74 4.99 18.88
CA ASP A 43 -3.50 3.56 18.72
C ASP A 43 -3.27 3.20 17.25
N GLN A 44 -4.04 3.81 16.34
CA GLN A 44 -3.88 3.61 14.90
C GLN A 44 -2.51 4.13 14.42
N ARG A 45 -2.08 5.28 14.92
CA ARG A 45 -0.75 5.82 14.65
C ARG A 45 0.34 4.86 15.14
N TYR A 46 0.22 4.37 16.36
CA TYR A 46 1.15 3.42 16.93
C TYR A 46 1.30 2.16 16.05
N ILE A 47 0.18 1.59 15.62
CA ILE A 47 0.19 0.41 14.71
C ILE A 47 0.87 0.73 13.39
N LEU A 48 0.59 1.88 12.78
CA LEU A 48 1.25 2.29 11.54
C LEU A 48 2.76 2.46 11.71
N GLU A 49 3.20 2.99 12.85
CA GLU A 49 4.63 3.08 13.20
C GLU A 49 5.28 1.69 13.33
N GLN A 50 4.58 0.73 13.93
CA GLN A 50 5.05 -0.67 14.00
C GLN A 50 5.15 -1.30 12.60
N ILE A 51 4.20 -1.02 11.73
CA ILE A 51 4.23 -1.48 10.33
C ILE A 51 5.44 -0.90 9.59
N LEU A 52 5.72 0.39 9.76
CA LEU A 52 6.90 1.02 9.16
C LEU A 52 8.21 0.40 9.65
N SER A 53 8.30 0.11 10.95
CA SER A 53 9.46 -0.59 11.53
C SER A 53 9.62 -1.99 10.95
N LEU A 54 8.52 -2.70 10.72
CA LEU A 54 8.53 -4.01 10.06
C LEU A 54 9.03 -3.90 8.62
N LEU A 55 8.62 -2.88 7.89
CA LEU A 55 9.08 -2.63 6.52
C LEU A 55 10.57 -2.32 6.45
N ASP A 56 11.12 -1.67 7.46
CA ASP A 56 12.55 -1.37 7.54
C ASP A 56 13.39 -2.65 7.73
N SER A 57 12.84 -3.67 8.39
CA SER A 57 13.50 -4.94 8.65
C SER A 57 13.16 -6.03 7.63
N THR A 58 12.05 -5.92 6.92
CA THR A 58 11.55 -6.92 5.97
C THR A 58 11.34 -6.26 4.61
N PRO A 59 12.25 -6.48 3.65
CA PRO A 59 12.11 -5.89 2.32
C PRO A 59 10.84 -6.37 1.61
N VAL A 60 10.08 -5.42 1.08
CA VAL A 60 8.91 -5.65 0.24
C VAL A 60 9.03 -4.88 -1.07
N ASP A 61 8.34 -5.33 -2.10
CA ASP A 61 8.35 -4.71 -3.43
C ASP A 61 7.24 -3.67 -3.59
N GLY A 62 6.26 -3.67 -2.71
CA GLY A 62 5.17 -2.70 -2.72
C GLY A 62 4.19 -2.88 -1.58
N VAL A 63 3.25 -1.96 -1.48
CA VAL A 63 2.20 -1.93 -0.47
C VAL A 63 0.84 -1.88 -1.14
N LEU A 64 -0.07 -2.72 -0.69
CA LEU A 64 -1.46 -2.76 -1.13
C LEU A 64 -2.35 -2.27 0.02
N LEU A 65 -3.09 -1.20 -0.22
CA LEU A 65 -4.09 -0.66 0.71
C LEU A 65 -5.48 -0.98 0.15
N ALA A 66 -6.08 -2.04 0.67
CA ALA A 66 -7.25 -2.66 0.08
C ALA A 66 -8.54 -2.30 0.80
N GLY A 67 -8.97 -1.05 0.64
CA GLY A 67 -10.27 -0.57 1.08
C GLY A 67 -10.37 -0.19 2.56
N ASP A 68 -11.43 0.56 2.87
CA ASP A 68 -11.79 1.04 4.20
C ASP A 68 -10.62 1.73 4.93
N LEU A 69 -9.94 2.64 4.22
CA LEU A 69 -8.83 3.41 4.78
C LEU A 69 -9.33 4.38 5.85
N TYR A 70 -10.48 5.00 5.62
CA TYR A 70 -11.18 5.83 6.58
C TYR A 70 -12.40 5.12 7.15
N ASP A 71 -12.74 5.44 8.39
CA ASP A 71 -13.93 4.89 9.04
C ASP A 71 -15.24 5.48 8.46
N LYS A 72 -15.19 6.71 7.94
CA LYS A 72 -16.35 7.42 7.38
C LYS A 72 -16.00 8.05 6.03
N PRO A 73 -17.02 8.25 5.15
CA PRO A 73 -16.82 8.96 3.87
C PRO A 73 -16.28 10.37 4.03
N VAL A 74 -16.63 11.05 5.12
CA VAL A 74 -16.09 12.36 5.51
C VAL A 74 -15.27 12.16 6.79
N PRO A 75 -13.96 11.85 6.66
CA PRO A 75 -13.12 11.61 7.83
C PRO A 75 -12.75 12.91 8.55
N PRO A 76 -12.43 12.85 9.85
CA PRO A 76 -11.88 13.99 10.55
C PRO A 76 -10.50 14.38 9.99
N ALA A 77 -10.14 15.64 10.14
CA ALA A 77 -8.88 16.17 9.61
C ALA A 77 -7.65 15.41 10.15
N GLU A 78 -7.70 14.98 11.38
CA GLU A 78 -6.63 14.21 12.02
C GLU A 78 -6.42 12.85 11.35
N ALA A 79 -7.50 12.20 10.93
CA ALA A 79 -7.42 10.93 10.19
C ALA A 79 -6.78 11.14 8.80
N VAL A 80 -7.13 12.23 8.13
CA VAL A 80 -6.53 12.60 6.83
C VAL A 80 -5.03 12.85 6.99
N ARG A 81 -4.62 13.59 8.02
CA ARG A 81 -3.22 13.87 8.32
C ARG A 81 -2.44 12.59 8.65
N LEU A 82 -3.08 11.66 9.36
CA LEU A 82 -2.45 10.38 9.71
C LEU A 82 -2.20 9.54 8.45
N LEU A 83 -3.15 9.46 7.53
CA LEU A 83 -2.95 8.76 6.27
C LEU A 83 -1.89 9.44 5.41
N ASP A 84 -1.94 10.77 5.30
CA ASP A 84 -0.95 11.55 4.55
C ASP A 84 0.48 11.32 5.09
N TRP A 85 0.64 11.37 6.40
CA TRP A 85 1.91 11.04 7.05
C TRP A 85 2.37 9.61 6.71
N PHE A 86 1.47 8.63 6.78
CA PHE A 86 1.82 7.23 6.50
C PHE A 86 2.24 7.05 5.03
N LEU A 87 1.50 7.63 4.09
CA LEU A 87 1.85 7.58 2.66
C LEU A 87 3.19 8.27 2.39
N THR A 88 3.46 9.38 3.07
CA THR A 88 4.76 10.08 2.98
C THR A 88 5.90 9.18 3.45
N GLN A 89 5.71 8.49 4.58
CA GLN A 89 6.71 7.53 5.09
C GLN A 89 6.98 6.37 4.12
N LEU A 90 5.95 5.90 3.43
CA LEU A 90 6.10 4.87 2.40
C LEU A 90 6.82 5.42 1.16
N ALA A 91 6.50 6.64 0.75
CA ALA A 91 7.15 7.31 -0.37
C ALA A 91 8.64 7.58 -0.12
N GLU A 92 9.01 7.98 1.09
CA GLU A 92 10.41 8.15 1.51
C GLU A 92 11.21 6.85 1.39
N ARG A 93 10.57 5.71 1.61
CA ARG A 93 11.15 4.37 1.42
C ARG A 93 11.14 3.91 -0.03
N ARG A 94 10.65 4.74 -0.95
CA ARG A 94 10.52 4.44 -2.38
C ARG A 94 9.68 3.20 -2.68
N LEU A 95 8.73 2.88 -1.81
CA LEU A 95 7.80 1.78 -1.99
C LEU A 95 6.62 2.23 -2.86
N PRO A 96 6.30 1.53 -3.95
CA PRO A 96 5.07 1.76 -4.68
C PRO A 96 3.87 1.37 -3.82
N VAL A 97 2.85 2.21 -3.81
CA VAL A 97 1.62 2.02 -3.05
C VAL A 97 0.43 1.96 -4.01
N PHE A 98 -0.38 0.94 -3.86
CA PHE A 98 -1.62 0.74 -4.60
C PHE A 98 -2.77 0.79 -3.60
N ALA A 99 -3.63 1.78 -3.73
CA ALA A 99 -4.76 1.98 -2.84
C ALA A 99 -6.09 1.89 -3.59
N ILE A 100 -7.05 1.24 -3.00
CA ILE A 100 -8.44 1.20 -3.46
C ILE A 100 -9.38 1.61 -2.33
N SER A 101 -10.49 2.24 -2.67
CA SER A 101 -11.54 2.58 -1.70
C SER A 101 -12.38 1.37 -1.32
N GLY A 102 -12.93 1.36 -0.11
CA GLY A 102 -13.89 0.37 0.39
C GLY A 102 -15.27 0.98 0.63
N ASN A 103 -16.10 0.26 1.40
CA ASN A 103 -17.48 0.67 1.68
C ASN A 103 -17.59 1.95 2.55
N HIS A 104 -16.63 2.15 3.45
CA HIS A 104 -16.58 3.30 4.35
C HIS A 104 -15.82 4.49 3.78
N ASP A 105 -15.11 4.31 2.66
CA ASP A 105 -14.35 5.34 2.00
C ASP A 105 -15.17 6.07 0.94
N SER A 106 -14.80 7.32 0.67
CA SER A 106 -15.18 8.02 -0.55
C SER A 106 -14.08 7.84 -1.60
N ALA A 107 -14.41 7.28 -2.76
CA ALA A 107 -13.47 7.10 -3.85
C ALA A 107 -12.84 8.44 -4.28
N ASP A 108 -13.64 9.50 -4.32
CA ASP A 108 -13.16 10.85 -4.67
C ASP A 108 -12.12 11.37 -3.68
N ARG A 109 -12.31 11.09 -2.38
CA ARG A 109 -11.35 11.49 -1.35
C ARG A 109 -10.06 10.71 -1.41
N ILE A 110 -10.14 9.41 -1.66
CA ILE A 110 -8.95 8.57 -1.85
C ILE A 110 -8.19 9.02 -3.12
N ALA A 111 -8.91 9.36 -4.18
CA ALA A 111 -8.32 9.83 -5.43
C ALA A 111 -7.82 11.28 -5.37
N PHE A 112 -8.17 12.04 -4.33
CA PHE A 112 -7.75 13.43 -4.19
C PHE A 112 -6.21 13.54 -4.16
N GLY A 113 -5.68 14.36 -5.04
CA GLY A 113 -4.23 14.53 -5.16
C GLY A 113 -3.49 13.37 -5.85
N SER A 114 -4.21 12.39 -6.40
CA SER A 114 -3.62 11.20 -7.05
C SER A 114 -2.60 11.55 -8.13
N ALA A 115 -2.83 12.62 -8.91
CA ALA A 115 -1.89 13.08 -9.93
C ALA A 115 -0.53 13.52 -9.33
N LEU A 116 -0.53 14.12 -8.14
CA LEU A 116 0.68 14.48 -7.41
C LEU A 116 1.33 13.24 -6.79
N LEU A 117 0.52 12.33 -6.27
CA LEU A 117 0.97 11.10 -5.64
C LEU A 117 1.58 10.10 -6.63
N GLN A 118 1.12 10.09 -7.88
CA GLN A 118 1.70 9.24 -8.93
C GLN A 118 3.19 9.50 -9.12
N ASN A 119 3.65 10.74 -9.01
CA ASN A 119 5.06 11.08 -9.07
C ASN A 119 5.86 10.52 -7.88
N SER A 120 5.18 10.20 -6.79
CA SER A 120 5.72 9.60 -5.57
C SER A 120 5.48 8.09 -5.48
N ARG A 121 5.05 7.45 -6.57
CA ARG A 121 4.75 6.01 -6.68
C ARG A 121 3.59 5.53 -5.80
N VAL A 122 2.60 6.38 -5.55
CA VAL A 122 1.35 6.02 -4.87
C VAL A 122 0.20 5.89 -5.85
#